data_82721beab3b4fbb82d9492d24392ee3c
#
_entry.id   82721beab3b4fbb82d9492d24392ee3c
#
_cell.length_a   1.000
_cell.length_b   1.000
_cell.length_c   1.000
_cell.angle_alpha   90.00
_cell.angle_beta   90.00
_cell.angle_gamma   90.00
#
_symmetry.space_group_name_H-M   'P 1'
#
loop_
_entity.id
_entity.type
_entity.pdbx_description
1 polymer ?
#
loop_
_entity_poly.entity_id
_entity_poly.type
_entity_poly.pdbx_seq_one_letter_code
_entity_poly.pdbx_strand_id
1 'polypeptide(L)'
;MYTLRLKFVILLFLFVNQSAFASDSLSVFKKRKIILGASTVALTGGSLVYLNQAWFQQYSNGKFHFFNDNDEWLQMDKYGHCFTNYQVARVMMGAMDWAGYTQKKQILIGGLSGFTYMTAVEMMDGYSAGWGFSWGDMCANALGTGMAIGQKLVWKEQRIQLKFSFYASPYAQYRPNLLGDEIYMQILKDYNGQIYWLSVNPSSFMKKETKFPKWLNVAFGYGANGMIGARYNNIVIQDESGNVTSFNRYRQGYFSLDVDLTRIKTKSRFLKSVFSCLNIIKIPFPNLELSEGKLKFNYY
;
A
#
# COMPACT_ATOMS: atom_id res chain seq x y z
N MET A 1 16.90 -18.96 2.75
CA MET A 1 16.70 -18.36 4.09
C MET A 1 15.72 -17.18 4.10
N TYR A 2 15.48 -16.47 3.00
CA TYR A 2 14.58 -15.29 2.90
C TYR A 2 13.09 -15.63 2.78
N THR A 3 12.73 -16.76 2.18
CA THR A 3 11.32 -17.20 2.03
C THR A 3 10.60 -17.48 3.37
N LEU A 4 11.36 -17.78 4.44
CA LEU A 4 10.79 -18.03 5.77
C LEU A 4 10.36 -16.73 6.45
N ARG A 5 11.02 -15.60 6.14
CA ARG A 5 10.80 -14.30 6.79
C ARG A 5 9.53 -13.58 6.30
N LEU A 6 9.23 -13.66 5.00
CA LEU A 6 7.99 -13.10 4.44
C LEU A 6 6.76 -13.88 4.92
N LYS A 7 6.87 -15.22 5.02
CA LYS A 7 5.82 -16.08 5.60
C LYS A 7 5.54 -15.70 7.05
N PHE A 8 6.56 -15.27 7.79
CA PHE A 8 6.42 -14.85 9.19
C PHE A 8 5.65 -13.54 9.36
N VAL A 9 5.88 -12.55 8.48
CA VAL A 9 5.17 -11.26 8.52
C VAL A 9 3.68 -11.44 8.14
N ILE A 10 3.38 -12.24 7.11
CA ILE A 10 1.99 -12.54 6.71
C ILE A 10 1.29 -13.39 7.79
N LEU A 11 1.97 -14.37 8.38
CA LEU A 11 1.44 -15.19 9.48
C LEU A 11 1.19 -14.37 10.75
N LEU A 12 2.05 -13.41 11.09
CA LEU A 12 1.85 -12.56 12.26
C LEU A 12 0.62 -11.64 12.10
N PHE A 13 0.38 -11.13 10.87
CA PHE A 13 -0.83 -10.38 10.53
C PHE A 13 -2.11 -11.24 10.67
N LEU A 14 -2.03 -12.53 10.36
CA LEU A 14 -3.13 -13.48 10.52
C LEU A 14 -3.33 -13.91 12.00
N PHE A 15 -2.25 -14.00 12.80
CA PHE A 15 -2.30 -14.42 14.21
C PHE A 15 -2.95 -13.39 15.14
N VAL A 16 -2.80 -12.11 14.86
CA VAL A 16 -3.45 -11.04 15.64
C VAL A 16 -4.98 -11.15 15.63
N ASN A 17 -5.55 -11.87 14.66
CA ASN A 17 -6.99 -12.03 14.52
C ASN A 17 -7.59 -13.30 15.14
N GLN A 18 -6.78 -14.24 15.66
CA GLN A 18 -7.29 -15.53 16.13
C GLN A 18 -7.76 -15.58 17.59
N SER A 19 -7.49 -14.57 18.42
CA SER A 19 -7.83 -14.59 19.84
C SER A 19 -9.26 -14.13 20.17
N ALA A 20 -10.23 -14.38 19.29
CA ALA A 20 -11.60 -13.91 19.48
C ALA A 20 -12.54 -14.98 20.07
N PHE A 21 -12.11 -15.71 21.10
CA PHE A 21 -13.00 -16.57 21.85
C PHE A 21 -13.43 -15.92 23.17
N ALA A 22 -14.72 -15.72 23.25
CA ALA A 22 -15.61 -15.62 24.41
C ALA A 22 -15.19 -14.76 25.62
N SER A 23 -16.15 -13.94 26.01
CA SER A 23 -16.24 -13.11 27.21
C SER A 23 -15.69 -11.69 27.05
N ASP A 24 -16.61 -10.73 26.96
CA ASP A 24 -16.36 -9.28 27.02
C ASP A 24 -15.94 -8.82 28.44
N SER A 25 -15.08 -9.57 29.11
CA SER A 25 -14.54 -9.19 30.41
C SER A 25 -13.39 -8.18 30.22
N LEU A 26 -13.24 -7.27 31.20
CA LEU A 26 -12.14 -6.29 31.26
C LEU A 26 -10.76 -6.93 31.04
N SER A 27 -10.59 -8.21 31.45
CA SER A 27 -9.37 -8.99 31.28
C SER A 27 -9.05 -9.28 29.81
N VAL A 28 -10.05 -9.49 28.95
CA VAL A 28 -9.88 -9.74 27.51
C VAL A 28 -9.38 -8.49 26.79
N PHE A 29 -9.99 -7.34 27.06
CA PHE A 29 -9.53 -6.07 26.46
C PHE A 29 -8.12 -5.71 26.93
N LYS A 30 -7.75 -5.99 28.19
CA LYS A 30 -6.38 -5.80 28.67
C LYS A 30 -5.39 -6.68 27.89
N LYS A 31 -5.68 -7.96 27.69
CA LYS A 31 -4.84 -8.87 26.88
C LYS A 31 -4.72 -8.40 25.43
N ARG A 32 -5.83 -8.01 24.79
CA ARG A 32 -5.83 -7.49 23.40
C ARG A 32 -4.97 -6.23 23.25
N LYS A 33 -5.01 -5.30 24.21
CA LYS A 33 -4.17 -4.11 24.21
C LYS A 33 -2.69 -4.42 24.32
N ILE A 34 -2.31 -5.39 25.17
CA ILE A 34 -0.92 -5.84 25.29
C ILE A 34 -0.46 -6.49 23.99
N ILE A 35 -1.26 -7.40 23.42
CA ILE A 35 -0.95 -8.05 22.14
C ILE A 35 -0.77 -7.00 21.04
N LEU A 36 -1.71 -6.05 20.90
CA LEU A 36 -1.63 -4.99 19.91
C LEU A 36 -0.37 -4.14 20.10
N GLY A 37 -0.07 -3.71 21.32
CA GLY A 37 1.13 -2.93 21.61
C GLY A 37 2.41 -3.68 21.26
N ALA A 38 2.56 -4.91 21.75
CA ALA A 38 3.72 -5.74 21.46
C ALA A 38 3.89 -6.03 19.98
N SER A 39 2.80 -6.37 19.28
CA SER A 39 2.82 -6.61 17.82
C SER A 39 3.20 -5.34 17.05
N THR A 40 2.66 -4.18 17.43
CA THR A 40 2.99 -2.91 16.78
C THR A 40 4.47 -2.59 16.94
N VAL A 41 5.03 -2.69 18.15
CA VAL A 41 6.46 -2.45 18.39
C VAL A 41 7.32 -3.42 17.60
N ALA A 42 6.99 -4.72 17.62
CA ALA A 42 7.76 -5.74 16.90
C ALA A 42 7.72 -5.53 15.38
N LEU A 43 6.55 -5.24 14.81
CA LEU A 43 6.39 -5.03 13.37
C LEU A 43 7.03 -3.72 12.92
N THR A 44 6.79 -2.62 13.64
CA THR A 44 7.37 -1.31 13.31
C THR A 44 8.89 -1.35 13.44
N GLY A 45 9.41 -1.84 14.57
CA GLY A 45 10.85 -1.96 14.79
C GLY A 45 11.51 -2.91 13.79
N GLY A 46 10.91 -4.10 13.59
CA GLY A 46 11.42 -5.08 12.64
C GLY A 46 11.42 -4.56 11.19
N SER A 47 10.36 -3.84 10.78
CA SER A 47 10.31 -3.26 9.43
C SER A 47 11.32 -2.14 9.23
N LEU A 48 11.53 -1.26 10.21
CA LEU A 48 12.55 -0.20 10.11
C LEU A 48 13.97 -0.78 10.04
N VAL A 49 14.26 -1.82 10.85
CA VAL A 49 15.54 -2.55 10.76
C VAL A 49 15.71 -3.20 9.39
N TYR A 50 14.66 -3.83 8.88
CA TYR A 50 14.68 -4.44 7.55
C TYR A 50 14.90 -3.40 6.43
N LEU A 51 14.17 -2.28 6.48
CA LEU A 51 14.36 -1.17 5.53
C LEU A 51 15.76 -0.61 5.59
N ASN A 52 16.30 -0.41 6.80
CA ASN A 52 17.67 0.05 6.97
C ASN A 52 18.68 -0.90 6.29
N GLN A 53 18.53 -2.20 6.47
CA GLN A 53 19.42 -3.20 5.86
C GLN A 53 19.22 -3.32 4.34
N ALA A 54 17.97 -3.22 3.86
CA ALA A 54 17.64 -3.45 2.46
C ALA A 54 17.94 -2.24 1.56
N TRP A 55 17.83 -1.03 2.11
CA TRP A 55 17.93 0.21 1.35
C TRP A 55 19.00 1.16 1.86
N PHE A 56 19.00 1.51 3.15
CA PHE A 56 19.76 2.64 3.66
C PHE A 56 21.23 2.33 3.94
N GLN A 57 21.53 1.11 4.36
CA GLN A 57 22.90 0.73 4.77
C GLN A 57 23.93 0.90 3.64
N GLN A 58 23.55 0.76 2.38
CA GLN A 58 24.42 0.95 1.22
C GLN A 58 24.68 2.43 0.90
N TYR A 59 23.82 3.33 1.38
CA TYR A 59 23.83 4.76 1.10
C TYR A 59 23.93 5.60 2.37
N SER A 60 24.25 4.96 3.52
CA SER A 60 24.44 5.66 4.78
C SER A 60 25.71 6.48 4.69
N ASN A 61 25.67 7.74 5.07
CA ASN A 61 26.70 8.72 5.38
C ASN A 61 26.42 10.10 4.78
N GLY A 62 25.18 10.38 4.44
CA GLY A 62 24.74 11.72 4.05
C GLY A 62 24.53 12.62 5.27
N LYS A 63 24.80 13.92 5.11
CA LYS A 63 24.20 14.94 5.97
C LYS A 63 22.72 15.03 5.59
N PHE A 64 21.87 15.31 6.59
CA PHE A 64 20.44 15.51 6.32
C PHE A 64 20.23 16.56 5.22
N HIS A 65 19.46 16.21 4.20
CA HIS A 65 19.13 17.09 3.11
C HIS A 65 17.72 16.86 2.57
N PHE A 66 17.16 17.89 1.96
CA PHE A 66 15.91 17.84 1.25
C PHE A 66 16.15 17.48 -0.21
N PHE A 67 15.22 16.73 -0.79
CA PHE A 67 15.28 16.34 -2.19
C PHE A 67 13.92 16.48 -2.85
N ASN A 68 13.89 17.02 -4.05
CA ASN A 68 12.66 17.10 -4.83
C ASN A 68 12.61 15.95 -5.84
N ASP A 69 11.89 14.92 -5.49
CA ASP A 69 11.68 13.70 -6.27
C ASP A 69 10.33 13.66 -7.00
N ASN A 70 9.60 14.79 -7.07
CA ASN A 70 8.28 14.86 -7.68
C ASN A 70 8.25 14.45 -9.16
N ASP A 71 9.39 14.53 -9.86
CA ASP A 71 9.53 14.10 -11.26
C ASP A 71 9.98 12.65 -11.40
N GLU A 72 10.22 11.95 -10.29
CA GLU A 72 10.70 10.58 -10.30
C GLU A 72 9.56 9.58 -10.49
N TRP A 73 9.88 8.45 -11.13
CA TRP A 73 9.02 7.29 -11.32
C TRP A 73 7.61 7.61 -11.82
N LEU A 74 7.43 8.74 -12.53
CA LEU A 74 6.11 9.24 -12.97
C LEU A 74 5.11 9.32 -11.81
N GLN A 75 5.57 9.71 -10.61
CA GLN A 75 4.84 9.84 -9.34
C GLN A 75 4.32 8.53 -8.72
N MET A 76 4.69 7.36 -9.24
CA MET A 76 4.26 6.07 -8.67
C MET A 76 4.62 5.96 -7.19
N ASP A 77 5.76 6.49 -6.80
CA ASP A 77 6.21 6.58 -5.42
C ASP A 77 5.21 7.33 -4.52
N LYS A 78 4.72 8.49 -4.96
CA LYS A 78 3.72 9.28 -4.23
C LYS A 78 2.40 8.51 -4.01
N TYR A 79 1.98 7.74 -5.03
CA TYR A 79 0.83 6.85 -4.89
C TYR A 79 1.11 5.73 -3.88
N GLY A 80 2.34 5.20 -3.84
CA GLY A 80 2.79 4.22 -2.85
C GLY A 80 2.74 4.77 -1.43
N HIS A 81 3.23 5.98 -1.21
CA HIS A 81 3.19 6.69 0.07
C HIS A 81 1.74 6.93 0.54
N CYS A 82 0.88 7.45 -0.33
CA CYS A 82 -0.53 7.68 -0.03
C CYS A 82 -1.27 6.38 0.30
N PHE A 83 -1.08 5.33 -0.51
CA PHE A 83 -1.67 4.01 -0.30
C PHE A 83 -1.22 3.40 1.03
N THR A 84 0.08 3.39 1.32
CA THR A 84 0.65 2.80 2.53
C THR A 84 0.08 3.48 3.77
N ASN A 85 0.06 4.81 3.80
CA ASN A 85 -0.49 5.57 4.91
C ASN A 85 -1.98 5.32 5.14
N TYR A 86 -2.77 5.29 4.05
CA TYR A 86 -4.18 4.95 4.11
C TYR A 86 -4.40 3.56 4.73
N GLN A 87 -3.65 2.55 4.25
CA GLN A 87 -3.82 1.17 4.71
C GLN A 87 -3.36 0.99 6.16
N VAL A 88 -2.22 1.57 6.55
CA VAL A 88 -1.75 1.51 7.94
C VAL A 88 -2.75 2.18 8.88
N ALA A 89 -3.22 3.39 8.55
CA ALA A 89 -4.22 4.09 9.34
C ALA A 89 -5.52 3.27 9.48
N ARG A 90 -6.03 2.73 8.38
CA ARG A 90 -7.25 1.89 8.37
C ARG A 90 -7.10 0.65 9.23
N VAL A 91 -5.99 -0.08 9.06
CA VAL A 91 -5.72 -1.33 9.80
C VAL A 91 -5.53 -1.05 11.28
N MET A 92 -4.77 -0.02 11.64
CA MET A 92 -4.52 0.35 13.04
C MET A 92 -5.78 0.86 13.74
N MET A 93 -6.60 1.68 13.10
CA MET A 93 -7.91 2.06 13.66
C MET A 93 -8.79 0.85 13.92
N GLY A 94 -8.83 -0.14 13.00
CA GLY A 94 -9.57 -1.39 13.16
C GLY A 94 -9.00 -2.28 14.27
N ALA A 95 -7.69 -2.40 14.39
CA ALA A 95 -7.03 -3.15 15.44
C ALA A 95 -7.25 -2.53 16.83
N MET A 96 -7.26 -1.19 16.92
CA MET A 96 -7.58 -0.49 18.16
C MET A 96 -9.06 -0.63 18.54
N ASP A 97 -9.97 -0.66 17.57
CA ASP A 97 -11.38 -0.98 17.79
C ASP A 97 -11.53 -2.40 18.40
N TRP A 98 -10.89 -3.40 17.78
CA TRP A 98 -10.84 -4.77 18.30
C TRP A 98 -10.27 -4.85 19.72
N ALA A 99 -9.27 -4.02 20.05
CA ALA A 99 -8.67 -3.96 21.38
C ALA A 99 -9.52 -3.15 22.39
N GLY A 100 -10.69 -2.62 21.99
CA GLY A 100 -11.61 -1.90 22.85
C GLY A 100 -11.17 -0.48 23.20
N TYR A 101 -10.44 0.19 22.32
CA TYR A 101 -10.14 1.61 22.47
C TYR A 101 -11.33 2.47 22.04
N THR A 102 -11.48 3.64 22.66
CA THR A 102 -12.49 4.62 22.27
C THR A 102 -12.24 5.16 20.87
N GLN A 103 -13.28 5.56 20.14
CA GLN A 103 -13.17 6.12 18.80
C GLN A 103 -12.16 7.28 18.72
N LYS A 104 -12.10 8.15 19.74
CA LYS A 104 -11.12 9.24 19.80
C LYS A 104 -9.68 8.70 19.76
N LYS A 105 -9.37 7.65 20.54
CA LYS A 105 -8.04 7.01 20.54
C LYS A 105 -7.75 6.26 19.24
N GLN A 106 -8.75 5.59 18.66
CA GLN A 106 -8.62 4.93 17.35
C GLN A 106 -8.19 5.94 16.28
N ILE A 107 -8.81 7.11 16.24
CA ILE A 107 -8.50 8.16 15.26
C ILE A 107 -7.15 8.81 15.54
N LEU A 108 -6.89 9.26 16.76
CA LEU A 108 -5.68 10.01 17.08
C LEU A 108 -4.42 9.14 17.06
N ILE A 109 -4.48 7.92 17.59
CA ILE A 109 -3.31 7.03 17.66
C ILE A 109 -3.29 6.11 16.45
N GLY A 110 -4.37 5.38 16.19
CA GLY A 110 -4.45 4.45 15.09
C GLY A 110 -4.42 5.14 13.72
N GLY A 111 -5.19 6.22 13.58
CA GLY A 111 -5.24 6.99 12.33
C GLY A 111 -3.91 7.66 11.97
N LEU A 112 -3.19 8.20 12.96
CA LEU A 112 -1.90 8.87 12.71
C LEU A 112 -0.70 7.91 12.68
N SER A 113 -0.87 6.62 13.02
CA SER A 113 0.25 5.67 13.08
C SER A 113 1.00 5.52 11.76
N GLY A 114 0.28 5.50 10.63
CA GLY A 114 0.88 5.45 9.30
C GLY A 114 1.74 6.68 9.01
N PHE A 115 1.19 7.85 9.27
CA PHE A 115 1.91 9.12 9.08
C PHE A 115 3.18 9.18 9.92
N THR A 116 3.09 8.80 11.20
CA THR A 116 4.27 8.76 12.10
C THR A 116 5.34 7.78 11.60
N TYR A 117 4.91 6.58 11.16
CA TYR A 117 5.83 5.58 10.63
C TYR A 117 6.52 6.05 9.35
N MET A 118 5.75 6.56 8.38
CA MET A 118 6.32 7.02 7.11
C MET A 118 7.14 8.31 7.27
N THR A 119 6.82 9.15 8.25
CA THR A 119 7.70 10.28 8.61
C THR A 119 9.07 9.78 9.10
N ALA A 120 9.12 8.68 9.87
CA ALA A 120 10.39 8.10 10.26
C ALA A 120 11.18 7.55 9.06
N VAL A 121 10.49 6.97 8.06
CA VAL A 121 11.12 6.55 6.79
C VAL A 121 11.68 7.77 6.05
N GLU A 122 10.90 8.85 5.89
CA GLU A 122 11.35 10.10 5.25
C GLU A 122 12.57 10.71 5.96
N MET A 123 12.61 10.62 7.29
CA MET A 123 13.79 11.04 8.04
C MET A 123 15.02 10.18 7.70
N MET A 124 14.84 8.88 7.48
CA MET A 124 15.93 8.00 7.05
C MET A 124 16.38 8.34 5.63
N ASP A 125 15.45 8.63 4.71
CA ASP A 125 15.75 9.11 3.36
C ASP A 125 16.55 10.42 3.41
N GLY A 126 16.18 11.35 4.30
CA GLY A 126 16.89 12.60 4.52
C GLY A 126 18.37 12.44 4.87
N TYR A 127 18.77 11.34 5.50
CA TYR A 127 20.17 11.01 5.83
C TYR A 127 20.85 10.09 4.80
N SER A 128 20.13 9.64 3.78
CA SER A 128 20.66 8.77 2.74
C SER A 128 21.38 9.56 1.66
N ALA A 129 22.53 9.10 1.20
CA ALA A 129 23.23 9.70 0.06
C ALA A 129 22.53 9.41 -1.29
N GLY A 130 21.63 8.41 -1.33
CA GLY A 130 20.92 8.00 -2.56
C GLY A 130 19.57 8.69 -2.75
N TRP A 131 19.00 9.24 -1.67
CA TRP A 131 17.68 9.89 -1.63
C TRP A 131 17.78 11.18 -0.83
N GLY A 132 16.69 11.69 -0.34
CA GLY A 132 16.60 12.85 0.53
C GLY A 132 15.18 12.99 1.08
N PHE A 133 14.99 13.83 2.08
CA PHE A 133 13.67 14.11 2.64
C PHE A 133 12.79 14.80 1.59
N SER A 134 11.66 14.20 1.25
CA SER A 134 10.72 14.72 0.24
C SER A 134 9.47 15.33 0.87
N TRP A 135 9.22 16.59 0.58
CA TRP A 135 7.94 17.22 0.91
C TRP A 135 6.78 16.65 0.09
N GLY A 136 7.05 16.15 -1.13
CA GLY A 136 6.05 15.47 -1.95
C GLY A 136 5.53 14.21 -1.27
N ASP A 137 6.42 13.43 -0.69
CA ASP A 137 6.08 12.20 0.05
C ASP A 137 5.35 12.52 1.36
N MET A 138 5.77 13.57 2.07
CA MET A 138 5.05 14.03 3.25
C MET A 138 3.61 14.46 2.92
N CYS A 139 3.39 15.14 1.79
CA CYS A 139 2.04 15.47 1.33
C CYS A 139 1.23 14.22 0.97
N ALA A 140 1.83 13.26 0.27
CA ALA A 140 1.18 11.99 -0.06
C ALA A 140 0.83 11.18 1.21
N ASN A 141 1.74 11.15 2.20
CA ASN A 141 1.53 10.55 3.51
C ASN A 141 0.33 11.19 4.23
N ALA A 142 0.26 12.52 4.22
CA ALA A 142 -0.84 13.26 4.84
C ALA A 142 -2.18 13.01 4.13
N LEU A 143 -2.19 12.91 2.79
CA LEU A 143 -3.38 12.62 2.00
C LEU A 143 -3.94 11.24 2.32
N GLY A 144 -3.10 10.20 2.34
CA GLY A 144 -3.53 8.83 2.67
C GLY A 144 -4.11 8.73 4.07
N THR A 145 -3.42 9.31 5.05
CA THR A 145 -3.86 9.38 6.45
C THR A 145 -5.18 10.16 6.58
N GLY A 146 -5.25 11.34 5.96
CA GLY A 146 -6.43 12.20 5.97
C GLY A 146 -7.65 11.52 5.35
N MET A 147 -7.45 10.77 4.26
CA MET A 147 -8.50 9.99 3.60
C MET A 147 -9.07 8.90 4.55
N ALA A 148 -8.21 8.16 5.25
CA ALA A 148 -8.66 7.12 6.19
C ALA A 148 -9.40 7.71 7.40
N ILE A 149 -8.84 8.76 8.01
CA ILE A 149 -9.40 9.43 9.18
C ILE A 149 -10.70 10.17 8.82
N GLY A 150 -10.70 10.93 7.73
CA GLY A 150 -11.85 11.72 7.30
C GLY A 150 -13.09 10.87 7.09
N GLN A 151 -12.94 9.74 6.39
CA GLN A 151 -14.04 8.79 6.19
C GLN A 151 -14.53 8.18 7.51
N LYS A 152 -13.62 7.83 8.43
CA LYS A 152 -13.99 7.31 9.76
C LYS A 152 -14.74 8.36 10.58
N LEU A 153 -14.39 9.64 10.47
CA LEU A 153 -15.08 10.73 11.15
C LEU A 153 -16.47 10.99 10.58
N VAL A 154 -16.56 11.14 9.26
CA VAL A 154 -17.79 11.56 8.58
C VAL A 154 -18.78 10.40 8.43
N TRP A 155 -18.30 9.25 7.96
CA TRP A 155 -19.17 8.13 7.57
C TRP A 155 -19.12 6.93 8.52
N LYS A 156 -18.15 6.89 9.44
CA LYS A 156 -17.86 5.74 10.33
C LYS A 156 -17.42 4.48 9.58
N GLU A 157 -17.30 4.55 8.28
CA GLU A 157 -16.89 3.46 7.38
C GLU A 157 -16.02 3.99 6.24
N GLN A 158 -15.30 3.09 5.55
CA GLN A 158 -14.53 3.44 4.36
C GLN A 158 -15.40 3.16 3.12
N ARG A 159 -15.88 4.22 2.47
CA ARG A 159 -16.70 4.16 1.23
C ARG A 159 -15.86 4.23 -0.03
N ILE A 160 -14.70 4.86 0.09
CA ILE A 160 -13.68 5.02 -0.93
C ILE A 160 -12.41 4.38 -0.40
N GLN A 161 -11.85 3.43 -1.12
CA GLN A 161 -10.72 2.63 -0.65
C GLN A 161 -9.56 2.75 -1.61
N LEU A 162 -8.35 2.89 -1.09
CA LEU A 162 -7.14 2.72 -1.88
C LEU A 162 -6.79 1.24 -1.90
N LYS A 163 -6.58 0.70 -3.10
CA LYS A 163 -6.21 -0.69 -3.32
C LYS A 163 -5.01 -0.80 -4.22
N PHE A 164 -4.44 -1.98 -4.28
CA PHE A 164 -3.20 -2.26 -5.00
C PHE A 164 -3.37 -3.51 -5.87
N SER A 165 -2.76 -3.51 -7.03
CA SER A 165 -2.49 -4.72 -7.80
C SER A 165 -1.08 -4.66 -8.37
N PHE A 166 -0.54 -5.82 -8.68
CA PHE A 166 0.80 -5.98 -9.22
C PHE A 166 0.82 -7.05 -10.29
N TYR A 167 1.59 -6.82 -11.34
CA TYR A 167 1.98 -7.82 -12.33
C TYR A 167 3.49 -7.75 -12.55
N ALA A 168 4.12 -8.87 -12.88
CA ALA A 168 5.54 -8.89 -13.20
C ALA A 168 5.79 -8.14 -14.50
N SER A 169 6.54 -7.05 -14.45
CA SER A 169 6.86 -6.26 -15.63
C SER A 169 8.01 -6.86 -16.42
N PRO A 170 8.10 -6.63 -17.73
CA PRO A 170 9.25 -7.08 -18.52
C PRO A 170 10.53 -6.27 -18.27
N TYR A 171 10.47 -5.20 -17.46
CA TYR A 171 11.58 -4.27 -17.28
C TYR A 171 12.56 -4.68 -16.18
N ALA A 172 12.11 -5.45 -15.19
CA ALA A 172 12.94 -5.87 -14.06
C ALA A 172 14.19 -6.64 -14.50
N GLN A 173 14.11 -7.44 -15.57
CA GLN A 173 15.24 -8.16 -16.12
C GLN A 173 16.39 -7.26 -16.60
N TYR A 174 16.10 -6.02 -17.00
CA TYR A 174 17.12 -5.08 -17.47
C TYR A 174 17.84 -4.34 -16.34
N ARG A 175 17.20 -4.24 -15.17
CA ARG A 175 17.73 -3.54 -13.99
C ARG A 175 17.38 -4.26 -12.70
N PRO A 176 17.79 -5.55 -12.51
CA PRO A 176 17.39 -6.35 -11.35
C PRO A 176 17.82 -5.73 -10.02
N ASN A 177 18.97 -5.08 -9.97
CA ASN A 177 19.42 -4.38 -8.75
C ASN A 177 18.53 -3.19 -8.35
N LEU A 178 17.90 -2.53 -9.32
CA LEU A 178 17.04 -1.36 -9.10
C LEU A 178 15.57 -1.74 -8.97
N LEU A 179 15.08 -2.61 -9.84
CA LEU A 179 13.68 -2.98 -9.95
C LEU A 179 13.33 -4.29 -9.22
N GLY A 180 14.34 -5.00 -8.72
CA GLY A 180 14.18 -6.28 -8.01
C GLY A 180 14.49 -7.49 -8.89
N ASP A 181 15.26 -8.42 -8.35
CA ASP A 181 15.66 -9.69 -8.95
C ASP A 181 14.63 -10.80 -8.71
N GLU A 182 13.91 -10.72 -7.60
CA GLU A 182 12.91 -11.68 -7.17
C GLU A 182 11.53 -11.03 -7.10
N ILE A 183 10.47 -11.82 -7.31
CA ILE A 183 9.08 -11.33 -7.38
C ILE A 183 8.68 -10.49 -6.16
N TYR A 184 9.12 -10.87 -4.96
CA TYR A 184 8.81 -10.12 -3.74
C TYR A 184 9.53 -8.76 -3.69
N MET A 185 10.72 -8.64 -4.31
CA MET A 185 11.44 -7.38 -4.46
C MET A 185 10.82 -6.54 -5.57
N GLN A 186 10.37 -7.16 -6.67
CA GLN A 186 9.66 -6.46 -7.75
C GLN A 186 8.34 -5.85 -7.27
N ILE A 187 7.58 -6.57 -6.41
CA ILE A 187 6.35 -6.00 -5.79
C ILE A 187 6.66 -4.69 -5.05
N LEU A 188 7.84 -4.56 -4.45
CA LEU A 188 8.25 -3.39 -3.68
C LEU A 188 8.93 -2.30 -4.52
N LYS A 189 9.73 -2.68 -5.52
CA LYS A 189 10.64 -1.78 -6.23
C LYS A 189 10.26 -1.51 -7.68
N ASP A 190 9.55 -2.44 -8.33
CA ASP A 190 9.21 -2.29 -9.74
C ASP A 190 7.90 -1.54 -9.92
N TYR A 191 8.00 -0.23 -9.96
CA TYR A 191 6.86 0.65 -10.20
C TYR A 191 6.15 0.40 -11.54
N ASN A 192 6.80 -0.25 -12.53
CA ASN A 192 6.14 -0.59 -13.79
C ASN A 192 5.05 -1.65 -13.62
N GLY A 193 5.21 -2.55 -12.63
CA GLY A 193 4.22 -3.59 -12.36
C GLY A 193 3.12 -3.18 -11.40
N GLN A 194 3.24 -2.03 -10.74
CA GLN A 194 2.32 -1.58 -9.71
C GLN A 194 1.17 -0.75 -10.30
N ILE A 195 -0.05 -1.00 -9.80
CA ILE A 195 -1.21 -0.17 -10.10
C ILE A 195 -1.89 0.18 -8.78
N TYR A 196 -2.10 1.48 -8.55
CA TYR A 196 -2.83 1.99 -7.40
C TYR A 196 -4.26 2.36 -7.79
N TRP A 197 -5.22 1.88 -7.03
CA TRP A 197 -6.64 1.97 -7.37
C TRP A 197 -7.40 2.78 -6.33
N LEU A 198 -8.25 3.68 -6.81
CA LEU A 198 -9.30 4.32 -6.04
C LEU A 198 -10.59 3.53 -6.26
N SER A 199 -10.97 2.69 -5.30
CA SER A 199 -12.15 1.82 -5.36
C SER A 199 -13.29 2.46 -4.58
N VAL A 200 -14.34 2.85 -5.27
CA VAL A 200 -15.51 3.56 -4.74
C VAL A 200 -16.68 2.60 -4.65
N ASN A 201 -17.38 2.57 -3.51
CA ASN A 201 -18.58 1.78 -3.32
C ASN A 201 -19.84 2.61 -3.60
N PRO A 202 -20.48 2.49 -4.77
CA PRO A 202 -21.65 3.31 -5.11
C PRO A 202 -22.83 3.09 -4.16
N SER A 203 -23.03 1.85 -3.68
CA SER A 203 -24.14 1.53 -2.78
C SER A 203 -24.11 2.30 -1.47
N SER A 204 -22.93 2.76 -1.04
CA SER A 204 -22.76 3.55 0.20
C SER A 204 -23.29 4.97 0.10
N PHE A 205 -23.50 5.46 -1.12
CA PHE A 205 -24.02 6.80 -1.41
C PHE A 205 -25.48 6.78 -1.86
N MET A 206 -26.03 5.57 -2.05
CA MET A 206 -27.43 5.38 -2.45
C MET A 206 -28.34 5.20 -1.23
N LYS A 207 -29.65 5.26 -1.44
CA LYS A 207 -30.66 4.95 -0.41
C LYS A 207 -30.49 3.51 0.08
N LYS A 208 -30.77 3.24 1.37
CA LYS A 208 -30.60 1.91 2.00
C LYS A 208 -31.36 0.77 1.29
N GLU A 209 -32.43 1.08 0.60
CA GLU A 209 -33.33 0.14 -0.09
C GLU A 209 -32.87 -0.20 -1.51
N THR A 210 -31.71 0.29 -1.95
CA THR A 210 -31.19 0.00 -3.29
C THR A 210 -30.99 -1.50 -3.50
N LYS A 211 -31.36 -1.99 -4.68
CA LYS A 211 -31.06 -3.35 -5.14
C LYS A 211 -29.62 -3.51 -5.64
N PHE A 212 -28.85 -2.42 -5.67
CA PHE A 212 -27.47 -2.45 -6.12
C PHE A 212 -26.61 -3.32 -5.19
N PRO A 213 -25.75 -4.22 -5.73
CA PRO A 213 -24.93 -5.11 -4.93
C PRO A 213 -24.00 -4.32 -4.00
N LYS A 214 -24.10 -4.56 -2.68
CA LYS A 214 -23.33 -3.81 -1.68
C LYS A 214 -21.84 -4.04 -1.76
N TRP A 215 -21.42 -5.17 -2.31
CA TRP A 215 -20.03 -5.58 -2.46
C TRP A 215 -19.38 -5.08 -3.77
N LEU A 216 -20.17 -4.55 -4.71
CA LEU A 216 -19.67 -4.12 -6.00
C LEU A 216 -19.18 -2.68 -5.93
N ASN A 217 -17.92 -2.47 -6.33
CA ASN A 217 -17.27 -1.18 -6.44
C ASN A 217 -16.96 -0.84 -7.89
N VAL A 218 -16.75 0.45 -8.13
CA VAL A 218 -16.14 0.99 -9.34
C VAL A 218 -14.74 1.45 -8.98
N ALA A 219 -13.75 1.10 -9.80
CA ALA A 219 -12.35 1.38 -9.52
C ALA A 219 -11.69 2.18 -10.65
N PHE A 220 -10.95 3.20 -10.25
CA PHE A 220 -10.09 4.01 -11.12
C PHE A 220 -8.64 3.74 -10.71
N GLY A 221 -7.80 3.36 -11.67
CA GLY A 221 -6.41 3.00 -11.42
C GLY A 221 -5.43 3.99 -12.04
N TYR A 222 -4.29 4.14 -11.41
CA TYR A 222 -3.13 4.81 -11.96
C TYR A 222 -1.94 3.86 -11.95
N GLY A 223 -1.24 3.78 -13.06
CA GLY A 223 0.01 3.08 -13.26
C GLY A 223 0.95 3.84 -14.16
N ALA A 224 2.18 3.39 -14.25
CA ALA A 224 3.16 3.92 -15.17
C ALA A 224 4.06 2.80 -15.67
N ASN A 225 4.61 2.97 -16.84
CA ASN A 225 5.35 1.90 -17.50
C ASN A 225 6.54 2.44 -18.30
N GLY A 226 7.44 1.54 -18.75
CA GLY A 226 8.61 1.89 -19.53
C GLY A 226 9.74 2.53 -18.73
N MET A 227 9.75 2.38 -17.41
CA MET A 227 10.72 3.02 -16.52
C MET A 227 11.83 2.05 -16.13
N ILE A 228 13.06 2.33 -16.53
CA ILE A 228 14.29 1.65 -16.09
C ILE A 228 15.20 2.58 -15.28
N GLY A 229 14.73 3.76 -14.93
CA GLY A 229 15.40 4.77 -14.09
C GLY A 229 14.39 5.72 -13.47
N ALA A 230 14.78 6.44 -12.42
CA ALA A 230 13.89 7.29 -11.65
C ALA A 230 13.33 8.47 -12.47
N ARG A 231 14.19 9.31 -13.04
CA ARG A 231 13.78 10.48 -13.85
C ARG A 231 13.82 10.19 -15.33
N TYR A 232 14.86 9.49 -15.80
CA TYR A 232 15.14 9.22 -17.20
C TYR A 232 15.63 7.79 -17.36
N ASN A 233 15.46 7.23 -18.55
CA ASN A 233 16.01 5.94 -18.95
C ASN A 233 17.43 6.15 -19.51
N ASN A 234 18.38 6.53 -18.67
CA ASN A 234 19.74 6.93 -19.08
C ASN A 234 20.67 5.76 -19.43
N ILE A 235 20.13 4.55 -19.53
CA ILE A 235 20.93 3.35 -19.82
C ILE A 235 20.62 2.89 -21.22
N VAL A 236 21.68 2.74 -21.99
CA VAL A 236 21.66 2.05 -23.28
C VAL A 236 21.68 0.55 -22.99
N ILE A 237 20.60 -0.14 -23.32
CA ILE A 237 20.53 -1.59 -23.25
C ILE A 237 20.86 -2.13 -24.65
N GLN A 238 21.93 -2.90 -24.74
CA GLN A 238 22.31 -3.60 -25.97
C GLN A 238 22.04 -5.10 -25.78
N ASP A 239 21.43 -5.70 -26.79
CA ASP A 239 21.36 -7.16 -26.87
C ASP A 239 22.72 -7.75 -27.31
N GLU A 240 22.82 -9.08 -27.30
CA GLU A 240 24.03 -9.80 -27.71
C GLU A 240 24.45 -9.50 -29.17
N SER A 241 23.53 -9.00 -29.97
CA SER A 241 23.75 -8.60 -31.38
C SER A 241 24.12 -7.13 -31.53
N GLY A 242 24.22 -6.37 -30.42
CA GLY A 242 24.55 -4.94 -30.41
C GLY A 242 23.39 -4.00 -30.72
N ASN A 243 22.14 -4.51 -30.82
CA ASN A 243 20.98 -3.66 -31.03
C ASN A 243 20.64 -2.89 -29.77
N VAL A 244 20.41 -1.59 -29.91
CA VAL A 244 20.03 -0.70 -28.82
C VAL A 244 18.52 -0.79 -28.58
N THR A 245 18.13 -1.17 -27.37
CA THR A 245 16.74 -1.14 -26.91
C THR A 245 16.51 0.14 -26.10
N SER A 246 15.54 0.94 -26.52
CA SER A 246 15.09 2.12 -25.77
C SER A 246 13.65 1.95 -25.32
N PHE A 247 13.33 2.43 -24.13
CA PHE A 247 11.98 2.37 -23.57
C PHE A 247 11.43 3.79 -23.39
N ASN A 248 10.22 4.00 -23.86
CA ASN A 248 9.49 5.22 -23.61
C ASN A 248 8.72 5.11 -22.30
N ARG A 249 8.81 6.12 -21.45
CA ARG A 249 8.09 6.21 -20.19
C ARG A 249 6.70 6.79 -20.46
N TYR A 250 5.66 6.13 -19.95
CA TYR A 250 4.29 6.60 -20.13
C TYR A 250 3.41 6.30 -18.91
N ARG A 251 2.36 7.09 -18.75
CA ARG A 251 1.34 6.92 -17.72
C ARG A 251 0.20 6.07 -18.22
N GLN A 252 -0.44 5.35 -17.31
CA GLN A 252 -1.58 4.51 -17.59
C GLN A 252 -2.72 4.86 -16.64
N GLY A 253 -3.88 5.17 -17.21
CA GLY A 253 -5.13 5.34 -16.47
C GLY A 253 -5.99 4.09 -16.66
N TYR A 254 -6.64 3.63 -15.60
CA TYR A 254 -7.46 2.42 -15.64
C TYR A 254 -8.88 2.67 -15.13
N PHE A 255 -9.83 1.99 -15.72
CA PHE A 255 -11.22 1.91 -15.26
C PHE A 255 -11.64 0.44 -15.19
N SER A 256 -12.22 0.01 -14.05
CA SER A 256 -12.60 -1.38 -13.82
C SER A 256 -13.70 -1.49 -12.77
N LEU A 257 -14.31 -2.66 -12.67
CA LEU A 257 -15.07 -3.05 -11.50
C LEU A 257 -14.13 -3.62 -10.43
N ASP A 258 -14.61 -3.65 -9.18
CA ASP A 258 -13.88 -4.22 -8.05
C ASP A 258 -14.86 -4.80 -7.03
N VAL A 259 -14.34 -5.63 -6.13
CA VAL A 259 -15.11 -6.26 -5.05
C VAL A 259 -14.66 -5.71 -3.70
N ASP A 260 -15.58 -5.12 -2.95
CA ASP A 260 -15.37 -4.84 -1.53
C ASP A 260 -15.65 -6.10 -0.70
N LEU A 261 -14.60 -6.86 -0.43
CA LEU A 261 -14.69 -8.09 0.35
C LEU A 261 -15.24 -7.85 1.76
N THR A 262 -15.04 -6.66 2.32
CA THR A 262 -15.52 -6.34 3.68
C THR A 262 -17.04 -6.23 3.76
N ARG A 263 -17.72 -6.06 2.61
CA ARG A 263 -19.18 -5.99 2.50
C ARG A 263 -19.84 -7.32 2.19
N ILE A 264 -19.06 -8.38 2.02
CA ILE A 264 -19.57 -9.74 1.86
C ILE A 264 -20.04 -10.22 3.23
N LYS A 265 -21.34 -10.59 3.32
CA LYS A 265 -21.93 -11.03 4.57
C LYS A 265 -21.38 -12.40 4.97
N THR A 266 -20.81 -12.49 6.15
CA THR A 266 -20.38 -13.74 6.77
C THR A 266 -20.61 -13.71 8.28
N LYS A 267 -20.96 -14.87 8.87
CA LYS A 267 -21.09 -15.06 10.31
C LYS A 267 -19.72 -15.34 10.96
N SER A 268 -18.75 -15.82 10.19
CA SER A 268 -17.40 -16.15 10.67
C SER A 268 -16.57 -14.88 10.95
N ARG A 269 -16.14 -14.72 12.19
CA ARG A 269 -15.20 -13.63 12.57
C ARG A 269 -13.84 -13.78 11.86
N PHE A 270 -13.39 -15.01 11.68
CA PHE A 270 -12.15 -15.33 10.96
C PHE A 270 -12.24 -14.84 9.49
N LEU A 271 -13.33 -15.21 8.78
CA LEU A 271 -13.51 -14.76 7.39
C LEU A 271 -13.63 -13.24 7.27
N LYS A 272 -14.24 -12.55 8.24
CA LYS A 272 -14.24 -11.06 8.24
C LYS A 272 -12.83 -10.49 8.29
N SER A 273 -11.96 -11.06 9.10
CA SER A 273 -10.55 -10.64 9.18
C SER A 273 -9.79 -10.95 7.90
N VAL A 274 -9.94 -12.15 7.35
CA VAL A 274 -9.35 -12.53 6.06
C VAL A 274 -9.82 -11.60 4.96
N PHE A 275 -11.11 -11.33 4.85
CA PHE A 275 -11.67 -10.39 3.85
C PHE A 275 -11.13 -8.97 4.04
N SER A 276 -10.98 -8.50 5.28
CA SER A 276 -10.40 -7.19 5.55
C SER A 276 -8.92 -7.10 5.12
N CYS A 277 -8.16 -8.17 5.30
CA CYS A 277 -6.76 -8.24 4.85
C CYS A 277 -6.67 -8.31 3.32
N LEU A 278 -7.43 -9.22 2.70
CA LEU A 278 -7.41 -9.39 1.25
C LEU A 278 -7.99 -8.19 0.49
N ASN A 279 -8.83 -7.38 1.16
CA ASN A 279 -9.43 -6.19 0.57
C ASN A 279 -8.42 -5.05 0.27
N ILE A 280 -7.19 -5.20 0.68
CA ILE A 280 -6.06 -4.31 0.29
C ILE A 280 -5.75 -4.49 -1.20
N ILE A 281 -5.96 -5.69 -1.72
CA ILE A 281 -5.68 -6.06 -3.11
C ILE A 281 -6.95 -5.84 -3.93
N LYS A 282 -6.80 -5.23 -5.10
CA LYS A 282 -7.87 -5.17 -6.09
C LYS A 282 -8.10 -6.57 -6.67
N ILE A 283 -9.36 -6.99 -6.65
CA ILE A 283 -9.74 -8.27 -7.28
C ILE A 283 -9.61 -8.14 -8.81
N PRO A 284 -8.99 -9.11 -9.49
CA PRO A 284 -8.88 -9.10 -10.94
C PRO A 284 -10.25 -9.03 -11.62
N PHE A 285 -10.39 -8.07 -12.51
CA PHE A 285 -11.57 -7.86 -13.37
C PHE A 285 -11.11 -7.30 -14.71
N PRO A 286 -11.90 -7.48 -15.76
CA PRO A 286 -11.68 -6.76 -17.02
C PRO A 286 -11.54 -5.27 -16.76
N ASN A 287 -10.57 -4.65 -17.40
CA ASN A 287 -10.34 -3.22 -17.26
C ASN A 287 -10.08 -2.53 -18.59
N LEU A 288 -10.45 -1.26 -18.64
CA LEU A 288 -10.12 -0.37 -19.73
C LEU A 288 -8.86 0.41 -19.31
N GLU A 289 -7.80 0.29 -20.09
CA GLU A 289 -6.56 1.04 -19.95
C GLU A 289 -6.51 2.15 -20.99
N LEU A 290 -6.27 3.36 -20.54
CA LEU A 290 -5.91 4.50 -21.37
C LEU A 290 -4.41 4.78 -21.22
N SER A 291 -3.65 4.53 -22.28
CA SER A 291 -2.21 4.79 -22.33
C SER A 291 -1.79 5.25 -23.72
N GLU A 292 -0.88 6.23 -23.79
CA GLU A 292 -0.35 6.79 -25.05
C GLU A 292 -1.45 7.21 -26.06
N GLY A 293 -2.59 7.70 -25.56
CA GLY A 293 -3.74 8.07 -26.39
C GLY A 293 -4.53 6.89 -26.96
N LYS A 294 -4.22 5.65 -26.57
CA LYS A 294 -4.89 4.42 -27.01
C LYS A 294 -5.70 3.83 -25.86
N LEU A 295 -6.89 3.32 -26.19
CA LEU A 295 -7.72 2.55 -25.28
C LEU A 295 -7.46 1.07 -25.53
N LYS A 296 -7.09 0.35 -24.46
CA LYS A 296 -6.84 -1.08 -24.48
C LYS A 296 -7.80 -1.78 -23.51
N PHE A 297 -8.18 -2.99 -23.83
CA PHE A 297 -8.96 -3.85 -22.92
C PHE A 297 -8.06 -4.95 -22.37
N ASN A 298 -7.92 -5.00 -21.06
CA ASN A 298 -7.05 -5.96 -20.38
C ASN A 298 -7.83 -6.74 -19.32
N TYR A 299 -7.26 -7.86 -18.91
CA TYR A 299 -7.78 -8.70 -17.85
C TYR A 299 -6.65 -9.03 -16.87
N TYR A 300 -6.58 -8.31 -15.76
CA TYR A 300 -5.68 -8.56 -14.61
C TYR A 300 -6.13 -7.84 -13.33
#